data_fb26f3cd2ded4252801e796c3b12fbf6
#
_entry.id   fb26f3cd2ded4252801e796c3b12fbf6
#
_cell.length_a   1.000
_cell.length_b   1.000
_cell.length_c   1.000
_cell.angle_alpha   90.00
_cell.angle_beta   90.00
_cell.angle_gamma   90.00
#
_symmetry.space_group_name_H-M   'P 1'
#
loop_
_entity.id
_entity.type
_entity.pdbx_description
1 polymer ?
#
loop_
_entity_poly.entity_id
_entity_poly.type
_entity_poly.pdbx_seq_one_letter_code
_entity_poly.pdbx_strand_id
1 'polypeptide(L)'
;MLDEINKILNKNNKPKLLLHSCCAPCSSYVLRYLSQYFYIEVFFFNPNIYPEEEYIKRLEEQIRLTKEMGLSYKVIGTEHQSHLFYDAVKGYEKMGEGSERCYNCFEVRLNRSAEYAKSKGFDYFTTTLTISPLKNATKINEIGLELEKKYNIKFLNSDFKKNNGYKYSVDLSKEYNLYRQNYCGCVFSQQEYINRIKNKKKKMYSIKKVVFYRFNKKHVYTNLKMLEVVFINYKVFLHIDSTIRVIFLFYSLQT
;
A
#
# COMPACT_ATOMS: atom_id res chain seq x y z
N MET A 1 5.45 -17.75 11.92
CA MET A 1 5.49 -16.54 12.78
C MET A 1 5.11 -16.83 14.23
N LEU A 2 3.93 -17.38 14.52
CA LEU A 2 3.50 -17.63 15.91
C LEU A 2 4.47 -18.58 16.65
N ASP A 3 4.93 -19.64 16.01
CA ASP A 3 5.88 -20.57 16.61
C ASP A 3 7.22 -19.92 16.94
N GLU A 4 7.71 -18.99 16.10
CA GLU A 4 8.93 -18.24 16.41
C GLU A 4 8.70 -17.22 17.54
N ILE A 5 7.54 -16.57 17.57
CA ILE A 5 7.17 -15.67 18.68
C ILE A 5 7.08 -16.45 20.01
N ASN A 6 6.48 -17.65 20.00
CA ASN A 6 6.42 -18.50 21.20
C ASN A 6 7.82 -18.90 21.70
N LYS A 7 8.76 -19.18 20.80
CA LYS A 7 10.17 -19.44 21.19
C LYS A 7 10.86 -18.21 21.79
N ILE A 8 10.49 -17.01 21.32
CA ILE A 8 11.05 -15.74 21.81
C ILE A 8 10.51 -15.39 23.20
N LEU A 9 9.21 -15.62 23.45
CA LEU A 9 8.57 -15.37 24.74
C LEU A 9 9.22 -16.16 25.90
N ASN A 10 9.83 -17.31 25.57
CA ASN A 10 10.55 -18.13 26.55
C ASN A 10 11.99 -17.66 26.80
N LYS A 11 12.44 -16.56 26.19
CA LYS A 11 13.79 -15.99 26.39
C LYS A 11 13.73 -14.71 27.21
N ASN A 12 14.71 -14.52 28.08
CA ASN A 12 14.79 -13.32 28.93
C ASN A 12 15.08 -12.01 28.19
N ASN A 13 15.55 -12.08 26.92
CA ASN A 13 15.89 -10.90 26.13
C ASN A 13 15.17 -10.90 24.79
N LYS A 14 14.61 -9.75 24.41
CA LYS A 14 14.04 -9.55 23.08
C LYS A 14 15.15 -9.57 22.02
N PRO A 15 15.01 -10.35 20.94
CA PRO A 15 15.96 -10.33 19.83
C PRO A 15 15.86 -9.04 19.02
N LYS A 16 16.92 -8.73 18.26
CA LYS A 16 16.99 -7.59 17.34
C LYS A 16 16.38 -7.97 16.00
N LEU A 17 15.44 -7.17 15.54
CA LEU A 17 14.74 -7.35 14.27
C LEU A 17 14.98 -6.16 13.33
N LEU A 18 15.45 -6.42 12.12
CA LEU A 18 15.42 -5.44 11.04
C LEU A 18 14.08 -5.54 10.29
N LEU A 19 13.27 -4.48 10.35
CA LEU A 19 11.99 -4.41 9.66
C LEU A 19 12.12 -3.58 8.39
N HIS A 20 12.13 -4.23 7.23
CA HIS A 20 12.00 -3.51 5.97
C HIS A 20 10.62 -2.86 5.87
N SER A 21 10.58 -1.54 5.72
CA SER A 21 9.34 -0.77 5.57
C SER A 21 9.19 -0.16 4.18
N CYS A 22 8.02 -0.32 3.58
CA CYS A 22 7.69 0.32 2.31
C CYS A 22 6.99 1.68 2.46
N CYS A 23 6.35 1.95 3.59
CA CYS A 23 5.65 3.19 3.91
C CYS A 23 5.07 3.15 5.33
N ALA A 24 4.81 4.30 5.91
CA ALA A 24 4.26 4.44 7.25
C ALA A 24 2.90 3.71 7.45
N PRO A 25 1.90 3.83 6.55
CA PRO A 25 0.66 3.07 6.69
C PRO A 25 0.84 1.57 6.82
N CYS A 26 1.78 0.99 6.05
CA CYS A 26 2.06 -0.45 6.11
C CYS A 26 2.80 -0.84 7.40
N SER A 27 3.65 0.02 7.92
CA SER A 27 4.44 -0.27 9.12
C SER A 27 3.70 -0.04 10.42
N SER A 28 2.67 0.81 10.46
CA SER A 28 1.97 1.22 11.68
C SER A 28 1.51 0.04 12.55
N TYR A 29 0.75 -0.89 11.97
CA TYR A 29 0.30 -2.08 12.67
C TYR A 29 1.44 -3.07 12.95
N VAL A 30 2.34 -3.25 11.97
CA VAL A 30 3.45 -4.22 12.10
C VAL A 30 4.38 -3.81 13.23
N LEU A 31 4.71 -2.53 13.36
CA LEU A 31 5.49 -1.98 14.47
C LEU A 31 4.79 -2.18 15.81
N ARG A 32 3.51 -1.80 15.92
CA ARG A 32 2.72 -1.97 17.16
C ARG A 32 2.64 -3.44 17.58
N TYR A 33 2.53 -4.35 16.63
CA TYR A 33 2.45 -5.79 16.90
C TYR A 33 3.80 -6.37 17.31
N LEU A 34 4.85 -6.13 16.51
CA LEU A 34 6.16 -6.77 16.73
C LEU A 34 6.97 -6.15 17.87
N SER A 35 6.70 -4.91 18.26
CA SER A 35 7.40 -4.25 19.39
C SER A 35 7.24 -4.96 20.73
N GLN A 36 6.20 -5.77 20.84
CA GLN A 36 5.97 -6.58 22.04
C GLN A 36 7.03 -7.69 22.19
N TYR A 37 7.64 -8.12 21.08
CA TYR A 37 8.50 -9.30 21.00
C TYR A 37 9.95 -9.00 20.61
N PHE A 38 10.21 -7.86 19.94
CA PHE A 38 11.50 -7.54 19.36
C PHE A 38 11.97 -6.13 19.70
N TYR A 39 13.30 -5.95 19.72
CA TYR A 39 13.91 -4.65 19.51
C TYR A 39 14.00 -4.39 18.00
N ILE A 40 13.27 -3.38 17.50
CA ILE A 40 13.10 -3.16 16.06
C ILE A 40 13.94 -1.97 15.60
N GLU A 41 14.65 -2.13 14.47
CA GLU A 41 15.09 -1.01 13.66
C GLU A 41 14.38 -1.07 12.30
N VAL A 42 13.92 0.08 11.81
CA VAL A 42 13.18 0.18 10.54
C VAL A 42 14.17 0.47 9.43
N PHE A 43 14.20 -0.39 8.43
CA PHE A 43 15.03 -0.21 7.23
C PHE A 43 14.18 0.27 6.07
N PHE A 44 14.44 1.51 5.62
CA PHE A 44 13.69 2.12 4.53
C PHE A 44 14.54 2.12 3.25
N PHE A 45 14.50 1.00 2.53
CA PHE A 45 15.17 0.80 1.24
C PHE A 45 14.13 0.46 0.17
N ASN A 46 13.81 1.43 -0.68
CA ASN A 46 12.71 1.33 -1.63
C ASN A 46 13.11 1.94 -3.00
N PRO A 47 14.03 1.31 -3.75
CA PRO A 47 14.53 1.85 -5.03
C PRO A 47 13.44 1.95 -6.10
N ASN A 48 12.31 1.29 -5.89
CA ASN A 48 11.17 1.30 -6.79
C ASN A 48 10.30 2.56 -6.70
N ILE A 49 10.40 3.35 -5.63
CA ILE A 49 9.51 4.51 -5.45
C ILE A 49 9.87 5.60 -6.45
N TYR A 50 8.88 6.08 -7.18
CA TYR A 50 8.99 7.10 -8.20
C TYR A 50 7.87 8.15 -8.04
N PRO A 51 8.17 9.44 -8.23
CA PRO A 51 9.51 10.03 -8.38
C PRO A 51 10.29 10.08 -7.05
N GLU A 52 11.51 10.63 -7.03
CA GLU A 52 12.35 10.70 -5.83
C GLU A 52 11.70 11.51 -4.71
N GLU A 53 10.97 12.56 -5.04
CA GLU A 53 10.21 13.36 -4.07
C GLU A 53 9.17 12.52 -3.31
N GLU A 54 8.58 11.53 -3.98
CA GLU A 54 7.66 10.57 -3.34
C GLU A 54 8.42 9.62 -2.39
N TYR A 55 9.67 9.24 -2.73
CA TYR A 55 10.53 8.47 -1.84
C TYR A 55 10.85 9.25 -0.57
N ILE A 56 11.30 10.50 -0.71
CA ILE A 56 11.62 11.41 0.41
C ILE A 56 10.39 11.59 1.30
N LYS A 57 9.25 11.93 0.70
CA LYS A 57 7.98 12.11 1.42
C LYS A 57 7.59 10.89 2.25
N ARG A 58 7.73 9.67 1.70
CA ARG A 58 7.40 8.44 2.43
C ARG A 58 8.40 8.12 3.52
N LEU A 59 9.67 8.46 3.33
CA LEU A 59 10.70 8.31 4.36
C LEU A 59 10.44 9.25 5.54
N GLU A 60 10.17 10.53 5.27
CA GLU A 60 9.83 11.53 6.30
C GLU A 60 8.59 11.11 7.08
N GLU A 61 7.55 10.62 6.39
CA GLU A 61 6.34 10.11 7.02
C GLU A 61 6.61 8.87 7.89
N GLN A 62 7.55 8.01 7.47
CA GLN A 62 7.98 6.86 8.29
C GLN A 62 8.71 7.32 9.56
N ILE A 63 9.58 8.32 9.45
CA ILE A 63 10.29 8.90 10.61
C ILE A 63 9.28 9.57 11.56
N ARG A 64 8.33 10.33 11.03
CA ARG A 64 7.27 10.97 11.81
C ARG A 64 6.44 9.95 12.59
N LEU A 65 5.97 8.89 11.91
CA LEU A 65 5.19 7.84 12.56
C LEU A 65 5.94 7.19 13.73
N THR A 66 7.20 6.80 13.52
CA THR A 66 7.97 6.13 14.58
C THR A 66 8.16 7.02 15.80
N LYS A 67 8.36 8.32 15.60
CA LYS A 67 8.44 9.31 16.68
C LYS A 67 7.10 9.47 17.41
N GLU A 68 5.99 9.60 16.69
CA GLU A 68 4.66 9.77 17.29
C GLU A 68 4.16 8.53 18.04
N MET A 69 4.57 7.35 17.61
CA MET A 69 4.28 6.11 18.34
C MET A 69 5.03 6.01 19.68
N GLY A 70 5.92 6.95 20.01
CA GLY A 70 6.71 6.94 21.23
C GLY A 70 7.69 5.76 21.30
N LEU A 71 7.99 5.17 20.16
CA LEU A 71 8.86 4.01 20.07
C LEU A 71 10.28 4.50 19.75
N SER A 72 11.24 4.12 20.57
CA SER A 72 12.67 4.48 20.38
C SER A 72 13.28 3.73 19.20
N TYR A 73 12.57 3.69 18.07
CA TYR A 73 13.03 2.97 16.88
C TYR A 73 13.87 3.88 15.98
N LYS A 74 15.03 3.35 15.62
CA LYS A 74 15.85 3.97 14.60
C LYS A 74 15.24 3.67 13.23
N VAL A 75 15.02 4.73 12.43
CA VAL A 75 14.71 4.60 11.02
C VAL A 75 16.00 4.80 10.23
N ILE A 76 16.40 3.78 9.48
CA ILE A 76 17.56 3.77 8.63
C ILE A 76 17.08 4.07 7.20
N GLY A 77 17.15 5.34 6.80
CA GLY A 77 16.93 5.75 5.41
C GLY A 77 18.19 5.48 4.59
N THR A 78 18.00 5.19 3.32
CA THR A 78 19.10 5.02 2.35
C THR A 78 19.01 6.10 1.27
N GLU A 79 20.06 6.29 0.50
CA GLU A 79 19.96 7.02 -0.75
C GLU A 79 18.97 6.33 -1.69
N HIS A 80 18.29 7.12 -2.53
CA HIS A 80 17.35 6.61 -3.51
C HIS A 80 18.10 6.04 -4.73
N GLN A 81 18.31 4.75 -4.76
CA GLN A 81 19.07 4.03 -5.79
C GLN A 81 18.11 3.40 -6.83
N SER A 82 17.38 4.24 -7.56
CA SER A 82 16.33 3.79 -8.50
C SER A 82 16.84 2.86 -9.61
N HIS A 83 18.12 2.99 -10.02
CA HIS A 83 18.72 2.10 -11.00
C HIS A 83 18.64 0.62 -10.62
N LEU A 84 18.78 0.28 -9.34
CA LEU A 84 18.67 -1.11 -8.86
C LEU A 84 17.28 -1.72 -9.13
N PHE A 85 16.23 -0.90 -9.07
CA PHE A 85 14.90 -1.34 -9.43
C PHE A 85 14.77 -1.56 -10.93
N TYR A 86 15.22 -0.60 -11.75
CA TYR A 86 15.09 -0.70 -13.20
C TYR A 86 15.90 -1.88 -13.76
N ASP A 87 17.11 -2.12 -13.26
CA ASP A 87 17.92 -3.27 -13.63
C ASP A 87 17.21 -4.61 -13.32
N ALA A 88 16.62 -4.71 -12.14
CA ALA A 88 15.93 -5.91 -11.70
C ALA A 88 14.64 -6.23 -12.49
N VAL A 89 13.96 -5.19 -13.01
CA VAL A 89 12.69 -5.38 -13.75
C VAL A 89 12.86 -5.30 -15.26
N LYS A 90 14.09 -5.22 -15.74
CA LYS A 90 14.41 -5.18 -17.17
C LYS A 90 13.85 -6.41 -17.89
N GLY A 91 13.05 -6.17 -18.94
CA GLY A 91 12.34 -7.22 -19.69
C GLY A 91 10.96 -7.58 -19.14
N TYR A 92 10.59 -7.07 -17.95
CA TYR A 92 9.30 -7.32 -17.30
C TYR A 92 8.40 -6.06 -17.24
N GLU A 93 8.79 -4.97 -17.89
CA GLU A 93 8.16 -3.64 -17.76
C GLU A 93 6.68 -3.64 -18.15
N LYS A 94 6.34 -4.45 -19.16
CA LYS A 94 4.96 -4.56 -19.68
C LYS A 94 4.04 -5.44 -18.83
N MET A 95 4.58 -6.16 -17.86
CA MET A 95 3.79 -7.01 -16.97
C MET A 95 3.00 -6.18 -15.96
N GLY A 96 1.78 -6.60 -15.63
CA GLY A 96 0.90 -5.93 -14.67
C GLY A 96 1.37 -6.05 -13.21
N GLU A 97 0.71 -5.31 -12.31
CA GLU A 97 0.94 -5.42 -10.88
C GLU A 97 0.63 -6.85 -10.38
N GLY A 98 1.50 -7.39 -9.52
CA GLY A 98 1.39 -8.76 -8.98
C GLY A 98 2.09 -9.84 -9.79
N SER A 99 2.77 -9.49 -10.87
CA SER A 99 3.54 -10.40 -11.74
C SER A 99 5.01 -10.54 -11.34
N GLU A 100 5.80 -11.23 -12.19
CA GLU A 100 7.25 -11.38 -12.04
C GLU A 100 7.98 -10.04 -11.87
N ARG A 101 7.54 -8.97 -12.52
CA ARG A 101 8.05 -7.62 -12.30
C ARG A 101 8.02 -7.24 -10.82
N CYS A 102 6.92 -7.57 -10.12
CA CYS A 102 6.79 -7.30 -8.70
C CYS A 102 7.63 -8.25 -7.85
N TYR A 103 7.80 -9.49 -8.26
CA TYR A 103 8.61 -10.46 -7.52
C TYR A 103 10.09 -10.08 -7.55
N ASN A 104 10.62 -9.66 -8.69
CA ASN A 104 11.98 -9.13 -8.81
C ASN A 104 12.16 -7.86 -7.96
N CYS A 105 11.16 -6.98 -7.92
CA CYS A 105 11.15 -5.81 -7.05
C CYS A 105 11.21 -6.20 -5.55
N PHE A 106 10.49 -7.23 -5.13
CA PHE A 106 10.54 -7.72 -3.75
C PHE A 106 11.91 -8.30 -3.43
N GLU A 107 12.49 -9.06 -4.34
CA GLU A 107 13.80 -9.69 -4.18
C GLU A 107 14.90 -8.66 -3.95
N VAL A 108 15.00 -7.62 -4.78
CA VAL A 108 16.00 -6.54 -4.60
C VAL A 108 15.90 -5.91 -3.22
N ARG A 109 14.68 -5.63 -2.77
CA ARG A 109 14.44 -4.96 -1.49
C ARG A 109 14.75 -5.87 -0.30
N LEU A 110 14.34 -7.13 -0.37
CA LEU A 110 14.58 -8.11 0.69
C LEU A 110 16.04 -8.55 0.72
N ASN A 111 16.70 -8.69 -0.45
CA ASN A 111 18.11 -9.03 -0.53
C ASN A 111 18.97 -7.98 0.19
N ARG A 112 18.73 -6.69 -0.09
CA ARG A 112 19.43 -5.59 0.60
C ARG A 112 19.13 -5.55 2.10
N SER A 113 17.89 -5.90 2.49
CA SER A 113 17.51 -5.98 3.91
C SER A 113 18.21 -7.12 4.64
N ALA A 114 18.29 -8.31 4.02
CA ALA A 114 18.98 -9.47 4.59
C ALA A 114 20.49 -9.23 4.73
N GLU A 115 21.12 -8.68 3.69
CA GLU A 115 22.53 -8.29 3.68
C GLU A 115 22.84 -7.30 4.80
N TYR A 116 22.05 -6.23 4.91
CA TYR A 116 22.22 -5.21 5.95
C TYR A 116 22.02 -5.80 7.34
N ALA A 117 20.96 -6.59 7.54
CA ALA A 117 20.67 -7.22 8.82
C ALA A 117 21.82 -8.12 9.27
N LYS A 118 22.38 -8.94 8.36
CA LYS A 118 23.55 -9.77 8.67
C LYS A 118 24.77 -8.94 9.02
N SER A 119 25.09 -7.92 8.25
CA SER A 119 26.28 -7.07 8.45
C SER A 119 26.23 -6.28 9.77
N LYS A 120 25.03 -6.00 10.29
CA LYS A 120 24.80 -5.24 11.53
C LYS A 120 24.46 -6.11 12.75
N GLY A 121 24.53 -7.43 12.62
CA GLY A 121 24.33 -8.36 13.73
C GLY A 121 22.89 -8.40 14.26
N PHE A 122 21.91 -8.27 13.39
CA PHE A 122 20.50 -8.55 13.74
C PHE A 122 20.29 -10.05 13.87
N ASP A 123 19.32 -10.44 14.71
CA ASP A 123 18.91 -11.84 14.86
C ASP A 123 17.91 -12.25 13.78
N TYR A 124 17.06 -11.30 13.36
CA TYR A 124 15.98 -11.50 12.40
C TYR A 124 15.87 -10.33 11.42
N PHE A 125 15.33 -10.64 10.24
CA PHE A 125 14.78 -9.62 9.34
C PHE A 125 13.37 -10.01 8.89
N THR A 126 12.57 -9.02 8.49
CA THR A 126 11.24 -9.21 7.90
C THR A 126 10.81 -7.98 7.12
N THR A 127 9.57 -7.99 6.59
CA THR A 127 9.06 -6.88 5.77
C THR A 127 7.60 -6.57 6.07
N THR A 128 7.24 -5.30 5.92
CA THR A 128 5.84 -4.86 5.96
C THR A 128 5.07 -5.16 4.68
N LEU A 129 5.70 -5.69 3.64
CA LEU A 129 5.05 -5.94 2.34
C LEU A 129 3.84 -6.87 2.44
N THR A 130 3.88 -7.85 3.35
CA THR A 130 2.85 -8.88 3.50
C THR A 130 1.54 -8.37 4.10
N ILE A 131 1.49 -7.11 4.58
CA ILE A 131 0.23 -6.51 5.07
C ILE A 131 -0.69 -6.07 3.94
N SER A 132 -0.14 -5.79 2.75
CA SER A 132 -0.94 -5.34 1.62
C SER A 132 -1.77 -6.48 1.03
N PRO A 133 -3.10 -6.30 0.85
CA PRO A 133 -3.94 -7.29 0.19
C PRO A 133 -3.58 -7.49 -1.31
N LEU A 134 -2.89 -6.51 -1.91
CA LEU A 134 -2.48 -6.55 -3.32
C LEU A 134 -1.15 -7.29 -3.53
N LYS A 135 -0.50 -7.77 -2.46
CA LYS A 135 0.79 -8.45 -2.55
C LYS A 135 0.69 -9.92 -2.16
N ASN A 136 1.36 -10.76 -2.94
CA ASN A 136 1.42 -12.19 -2.70
C ASN A 136 2.36 -12.48 -1.51
N ALA A 137 1.78 -12.74 -0.33
CA ALA A 137 2.56 -13.02 0.87
C ALA A 137 3.33 -14.34 0.77
N THR A 138 2.81 -15.34 0.07
CA THR A 138 3.50 -16.61 -0.15
C THR A 138 4.80 -16.38 -0.89
N LYS A 139 4.75 -15.65 -2.02
CA LYS A 139 5.95 -15.34 -2.81
C LYS A 139 6.97 -14.50 -2.05
N ILE A 140 6.51 -13.51 -1.28
CA ILE A 140 7.39 -12.70 -0.42
C ILE A 140 8.11 -13.57 0.62
N ASN A 141 7.39 -14.51 1.22
CA ASN A 141 7.95 -15.43 2.21
C ASN A 141 8.92 -16.44 1.59
N GLU A 142 8.65 -16.96 0.39
CA GLU A 142 9.58 -17.83 -0.35
C GLU A 142 10.91 -17.10 -0.56
N ILE A 143 10.88 -15.87 -1.10
CA ILE A 143 12.06 -15.03 -1.29
C ILE A 143 12.79 -14.82 0.06
N GLY A 144 12.07 -14.50 1.11
CA GLY A 144 12.65 -14.28 2.44
C GLY A 144 13.37 -15.51 2.98
N LEU A 145 12.80 -16.71 2.80
CA LEU A 145 13.40 -17.99 3.24
C LEU A 145 14.62 -18.39 2.40
N GLU A 146 14.63 -18.06 1.10
CA GLU A 146 15.82 -18.24 0.26
C GLU A 146 16.97 -17.33 0.72
N LEU A 147 16.66 -16.08 1.05
CA LEU A 147 17.63 -15.11 1.57
C LEU A 147 18.12 -15.46 2.99
N GLU A 148 17.27 -16.06 3.83
CA GLU A 148 17.69 -16.64 5.12
C GLU A 148 18.84 -17.61 4.94
N LYS A 149 18.70 -18.54 3.99
CA LYS A 149 19.75 -19.53 3.67
C LYS A 149 21.01 -18.86 3.10
N LYS A 150 20.82 -17.92 2.17
CA LYS A 150 21.91 -17.21 1.49
C LYS A 150 22.80 -16.42 2.45
N TYR A 151 22.19 -15.68 3.38
CA TYR A 151 22.89 -14.77 4.29
C TYR A 151 23.10 -15.35 5.69
N ASN A 152 22.57 -16.54 5.98
CA ASN A 152 22.58 -17.15 7.31
C ASN A 152 22.07 -16.16 8.39
N ILE A 153 20.86 -15.62 8.15
CA ILE A 153 20.12 -14.73 9.06
C ILE A 153 18.64 -15.10 9.03
N LYS A 154 18.00 -15.22 10.18
CA LYS A 154 16.61 -15.68 10.26
C LYS A 154 15.63 -14.71 9.61
N PHE A 155 14.76 -15.22 8.76
CA PHE A 155 13.62 -14.50 8.20
C PHE A 155 12.36 -14.77 9.03
N LEU A 156 11.73 -13.73 9.55
CA LEU A 156 10.44 -13.88 10.22
C LEU A 156 9.31 -13.99 9.19
N ASN A 157 8.98 -15.22 8.83
CA ASN A 157 7.89 -15.54 7.89
C ASN A 157 6.55 -15.00 8.43
N SER A 158 5.85 -14.20 7.63
CA SER A 158 4.67 -13.48 8.09
C SER A 158 3.60 -13.28 7.01
N ASP A 159 2.35 -13.17 7.45
CA ASP A 159 1.25 -12.65 6.66
C ASP A 159 0.45 -11.68 7.53
N PHE A 160 0.94 -10.44 7.59
CA PHE A 160 0.39 -9.40 8.47
C PHE A 160 -1.01 -8.92 8.11
N LYS A 161 -1.58 -9.29 6.96
CA LYS A 161 -2.97 -8.99 6.64
C LYS A 161 -3.97 -9.89 7.35
N LYS A 162 -3.52 -11.08 7.82
CA LYS A 162 -4.34 -11.99 8.62
C LYS A 162 -4.75 -11.35 9.96
N ASN A 163 -5.75 -11.93 10.61
CA ASN A 163 -6.27 -11.46 11.91
C ASN A 163 -6.62 -9.97 11.91
N ASN A 164 -7.24 -9.49 10.82
CA ASN A 164 -7.62 -8.09 10.61
C ASN A 164 -6.43 -7.09 10.57
N GLY A 165 -5.19 -7.54 10.42
CA GLY A 165 -4.01 -6.67 10.46
C GLY A 165 -4.06 -5.54 9.43
N TYR A 166 -4.56 -5.81 8.21
CA TYR A 166 -4.77 -4.75 7.22
C TYR A 166 -5.81 -3.71 7.69
N LYS A 167 -6.91 -4.14 8.29
CA LYS A 167 -7.93 -3.23 8.86
C LYS A 167 -7.30 -2.36 9.96
N TYR A 168 -6.57 -2.96 10.88
CA TYR A 168 -5.86 -2.21 11.92
C TYR A 168 -4.87 -1.19 11.34
N SER A 169 -4.16 -1.52 10.26
CA SER A 169 -3.28 -0.55 9.59
C SER A 169 -4.03 0.63 8.98
N VAL A 170 -5.27 0.41 8.52
CA VAL A 170 -6.16 1.50 8.04
C VAL A 170 -6.60 2.38 9.19
N ASP A 171 -7.00 1.79 10.31
CA ASP A 171 -7.48 2.51 11.49
C ASP A 171 -6.33 3.34 12.12
N LEU A 172 -5.13 2.75 12.28
CA LEU A 172 -3.93 3.45 12.71
C LEU A 172 -3.52 4.58 11.74
N SER A 173 -3.72 4.38 10.43
CA SER A 173 -3.45 5.45 9.47
C SER A 173 -4.35 6.66 9.66
N LYS A 174 -5.59 6.48 10.14
CA LYS A 174 -6.48 7.58 10.51
C LYS A 174 -6.07 8.21 11.85
N GLU A 175 -5.77 7.37 12.84
CA GLU A 175 -5.32 7.78 14.18
C GLU A 175 -4.12 8.72 14.11
N TYR A 176 -3.09 8.35 13.32
CA TYR A 176 -1.88 9.13 13.12
C TYR A 176 -1.92 10.08 11.92
N ASN A 177 -3.08 10.25 11.27
CA ASN A 177 -3.25 11.08 10.06
C ASN A 177 -2.16 10.83 9.01
N LEU A 178 -1.90 9.54 8.69
CA LEU A 178 -0.81 9.15 7.81
C LEU A 178 -1.11 9.43 6.34
N TYR A 179 -0.10 9.89 5.62
CA TYR A 179 -0.13 9.96 4.17
C TYR A 179 -0.32 8.55 3.56
N ARG A 180 -1.47 8.35 2.92
CA ARG A 180 -1.79 7.09 2.21
C ARG A 180 -1.71 7.29 0.71
N GLN A 181 -0.76 6.63 0.10
CA GLN A 181 -0.57 6.64 -1.35
C GLN A 181 -1.61 5.78 -2.08
N ASN A 182 -1.89 6.14 -3.33
CA ASN A 182 -2.89 5.47 -4.18
C ASN A 182 -2.31 4.40 -5.12
N TYR A 183 -0.99 4.20 -5.12
CA TYR A 183 -0.26 3.24 -5.94
C TYR A 183 0.90 2.62 -5.15
N CYS A 184 1.42 1.48 -5.60
CA CYS A 184 2.46 0.74 -4.87
C CYS A 184 3.74 1.57 -4.66
N GLY A 185 4.13 2.38 -5.65
CA GLY A 185 5.29 3.27 -5.59
C GLY A 185 6.07 3.35 -6.90
N CYS A 186 6.14 2.29 -7.69
CA CYS A 186 6.92 2.32 -8.93
C CYS A 186 6.19 3.08 -10.04
N VAL A 187 6.95 3.55 -11.02
CA VAL A 187 6.44 4.27 -12.20
C VAL A 187 5.33 3.48 -12.93
N PHE A 188 5.46 2.17 -13.02
CA PHE A 188 4.48 1.31 -13.68
C PHE A 188 3.14 1.28 -12.92
N SER A 189 3.18 1.09 -11.58
CA SER A 189 1.96 1.11 -10.77
C SER A 189 1.30 2.50 -10.73
N GLN A 190 2.09 3.56 -10.83
CA GLN A 190 1.58 4.93 -10.98
C GLN A 190 0.83 5.08 -12.32
N GLN A 191 1.43 4.61 -13.42
CA GLN A 191 0.80 4.66 -14.73
C GLN A 191 -0.48 3.82 -14.80
N GLU A 192 -0.47 2.62 -14.21
CA GLU A 192 -1.65 1.76 -14.10
C GLU A 192 -2.77 2.45 -13.29
N TYR A 193 -2.43 3.15 -12.20
CA TYR A 193 -3.38 3.93 -11.41
C TYR A 193 -3.99 5.07 -12.22
N ILE A 194 -3.16 5.87 -12.94
CA ILE A 194 -3.61 6.96 -13.81
C ILE A 194 -4.56 6.43 -14.90
N ASN A 195 -4.22 5.31 -15.53
CA ASN A 195 -5.04 4.70 -16.57
C ASN A 195 -6.39 4.20 -16.02
N ARG A 196 -6.41 3.62 -14.80
CA ARG A 196 -7.66 3.23 -14.12
C ARG A 196 -8.58 4.43 -13.89
N ILE A 197 -8.03 5.57 -13.45
CA ILE A 197 -8.83 6.80 -13.23
C ILE A 197 -9.36 7.34 -14.56
N LYS A 198 -8.52 7.42 -15.61
CA LYS A 198 -8.92 7.86 -16.94
C LYS A 198 -10.07 7.00 -17.49
N ASN A 199 -9.96 5.68 -17.36
CA ASN A 199 -10.98 4.74 -17.82
C ASN A 199 -12.28 4.84 -17.02
N LYS A 200 -12.20 5.03 -15.68
CA LYS A 200 -13.39 5.31 -14.87
C LYS A 200 -14.09 6.59 -15.30
N LYS A 201 -13.35 7.67 -15.53
CA LYS A 201 -13.90 8.94 -16.05
C LYS A 201 -14.56 8.77 -17.42
N LYS A 202 -13.90 8.06 -18.36
CA LYS A 202 -14.49 7.78 -19.70
C LYS A 202 -15.79 6.98 -19.58
N LYS A 203 -15.83 5.92 -18.76
CA LYS A 203 -17.03 5.12 -18.53
C LYS A 203 -18.17 5.96 -17.92
N MET A 204 -17.86 6.81 -16.96
CA MET A 204 -18.83 7.72 -16.36
C MET A 204 -19.38 8.73 -17.38
N TYR A 205 -18.52 9.26 -18.27
CA TYR A 205 -18.93 10.16 -19.33
C TYR A 205 -19.85 9.48 -20.35
N SER A 206 -19.54 8.24 -20.73
CA SER A 206 -20.40 7.46 -21.64
C SER A 206 -21.76 7.14 -21.02
N ILE A 207 -21.80 6.81 -19.73
CA ILE A 207 -23.06 6.58 -18.99
C ILE A 207 -23.88 7.88 -18.94
N LYS A 208 -23.26 9.02 -18.59
CA LYS A 208 -23.93 10.33 -18.59
C LYS A 208 -24.52 10.66 -19.97
N LYS A 209 -23.76 10.42 -21.05
CA LYS A 209 -24.22 10.63 -22.43
C LYS A 209 -25.41 9.75 -22.78
N VAL A 210 -25.42 8.48 -22.40
CA VAL A 210 -26.53 7.55 -22.64
C VAL A 210 -27.76 7.93 -21.83
N VAL A 211 -27.61 8.32 -20.58
CA VAL A 211 -28.70 8.80 -19.71
C VAL A 211 -29.29 10.08 -20.29
N PHE A 212 -28.47 11.06 -20.67
CA PHE A 212 -28.92 12.31 -21.30
C PHE A 212 -29.63 12.08 -22.61
N TYR A 213 -29.13 11.15 -23.45
CA TYR A 213 -29.77 10.82 -24.76
C TYR A 213 -31.13 10.13 -24.57
N ARG A 214 -31.27 9.26 -23.57
CA ARG A 214 -32.57 8.62 -23.24
C ARG A 214 -33.57 9.61 -22.67
N PHE A 215 -33.13 10.63 -21.92
CA PHE A 215 -33.99 11.69 -21.39
C PHE A 215 -34.57 12.55 -22.55
N ASN A 216 -33.78 12.90 -23.52
CA ASN A 216 -34.24 13.75 -24.66
C ASN A 216 -35.11 13.00 -25.66
N LYS A 217 -35.15 11.67 -25.66
CA LYS A 217 -35.95 10.87 -26.61
C LYS A 217 -37.28 10.34 -26.06
N LYS A 218 -37.57 10.43 -24.76
CA LYS A 218 -38.84 9.99 -24.19
C LYS A 218 -39.48 11.09 -23.33
N HIS A 219 -40.76 11.38 -23.64
CA HIS A 219 -41.63 12.26 -22.90
C HIS A 219 -41.44 12.20 -21.38
N VAL A 220 -41.30 13.37 -20.80
CA VAL A 220 -40.75 13.65 -19.47
C VAL A 220 -41.59 13.15 -18.26
N TYR A 221 -42.76 12.58 -18.46
CA TYR A 221 -43.74 12.43 -17.37
C TYR A 221 -43.87 11.07 -16.66
N THR A 222 -43.13 10.03 -17.04
CA THR A 222 -43.42 8.70 -16.46
C THR A 222 -42.29 8.01 -15.66
N ASN A 223 -41.14 8.60 -15.45
CA ASN A 223 -40.01 7.86 -14.83
C ASN A 223 -39.17 8.58 -13.78
N LEU A 224 -39.72 9.51 -13.02
CA LEU A 224 -39.04 10.08 -11.83
C LEU A 224 -38.67 9.02 -10.78
N LYS A 225 -39.53 7.99 -10.60
CA LYS A 225 -39.24 6.88 -9.67
C LYS A 225 -38.05 6.00 -10.09
N MET A 226 -37.85 5.78 -11.39
CA MET A 226 -36.70 5.00 -11.89
C MET A 226 -35.36 5.76 -11.74
N LEU A 227 -35.40 7.09 -11.77
CA LEU A 227 -34.22 7.93 -11.52
C LEU A 227 -33.79 7.91 -10.06
N GLU A 228 -34.74 7.89 -9.11
CA GLU A 228 -34.42 7.74 -7.71
C GLU A 228 -33.70 6.41 -7.41
N VAL A 229 -34.13 5.31 -8.00
CA VAL A 229 -33.50 3.98 -7.82
C VAL A 229 -32.08 3.94 -8.41
N VAL A 230 -31.86 4.54 -9.58
CA VAL A 230 -30.53 4.63 -10.19
C VAL A 230 -29.63 5.57 -9.37
N PHE A 231 -30.17 6.69 -8.84
CA PHE A 231 -29.41 7.62 -8.00
C PHE A 231 -29.10 7.03 -6.60
N ILE A 232 -30.00 6.28 -6.01
CA ILE A 232 -29.78 5.65 -4.68
C ILE A 232 -28.68 4.59 -4.77
N ASN A 233 -28.68 3.75 -5.80
CA ASN A 233 -27.64 2.75 -6.00
C ASN A 233 -26.26 3.34 -6.40
N TYR A 234 -26.23 4.55 -6.97
CA TYR A 234 -24.98 5.26 -7.29
C TYR A 234 -24.49 6.22 -6.18
N LYS A 235 -25.36 6.63 -5.26
CA LYS A 235 -25.00 7.49 -4.12
C LYS A 235 -23.98 6.84 -3.16
N VAL A 236 -23.89 5.52 -3.16
CA VAL A 236 -22.87 4.77 -2.41
C VAL A 236 -21.46 4.93 -3.02
N PHE A 237 -21.34 5.42 -4.26
CA PHE A 237 -20.05 5.52 -4.98
C PHE A 237 -19.62 6.93 -5.39
N LEU A 238 -20.43 7.97 -5.16
CA LEU A 238 -20.10 9.31 -5.65
C LEU A 238 -20.24 10.36 -4.54
N HIS A 239 -19.14 10.99 -4.16
CA HIS A 239 -19.17 12.37 -3.71
C HIS A 239 -19.71 13.22 -4.86
N ILE A 240 -20.96 13.65 -4.76
CA ILE A 240 -21.59 14.46 -5.80
C ILE A 240 -21.00 15.86 -5.70
N ASP A 241 -20.27 16.25 -6.73
CA ASP A 241 -19.77 17.60 -6.96
C ASP A 241 -20.95 18.61 -6.95
N SER A 242 -20.79 19.72 -6.25
CA SER A 242 -21.77 20.79 -6.03
C SER A 242 -22.39 21.36 -7.32
N THR A 243 -21.78 21.15 -8.47
CA THR A 243 -22.24 21.59 -9.80
C THR A 243 -23.55 20.94 -10.25
N ILE A 244 -23.88 19.75 -9.73
CA ILE A 244 -25.14 19.06 -10.12
C ILE A 244 -26.35 19.64 -9.41
N ARG A 245 -26.20 20.25 -8.24
CA ARG A 245 -27.28 20.95 -7.52
C ARG A 245 -27.81 22.17 -8.26
N VAL A 246 -26.96 22.87 -9.00
CA VAL A 246 -27.32 24.10 -9.71
C VAL A 246 -28.21 23.81 -10.92
N ILE A 247 -27.99 22.68 -11.63
CA ILE A 247 -28.77 22.34 -12.82
C ILE A 247 -30.20 21.91 -12.47
N PHE A 248 -30.43 21.31 -11.29
CA PHE A 248 -31.77 20.93 -10.84
C PHE A 248 -32.61 22.12 -10.35
N LEU A 249 -31.98 23.14 -9.77
CA LEU A 249 -32.66 24.34 -9.31
C LEU A 249 -33.13 25.24 -10.47
N PHE A 250 -32.44 25.23 -11.61
CA PHE A 250 -32.84 26.03 -12.78
C PHE A 250 -34.06 25.47 -13.53
N TYR A 251 -34.32 24.16 -13.45
CA TYR A 251 -35.47 23.54 -14.11
C TYR A 251 -36.76 23.56 -13.28
N SER A 252 -36.67 23.73 -11.96
CA SER A 252 -37.83 23.82 -11.07
C SER A 252 -38.39 25.25 -10.93
N LEU A 253 -37.74 26.24 -11.54
CA LEU A 253 -38.20 27.65 -11.51
C LEU A 253 -38.82 28.13 -12.84
N GLN A 254 -38.97 27.22 -13.82
CA GLN A 254 -39.62 27.53 -15.11
C GLN A 254 -40.92 26.74 -15.39
N THR A 255 -41.44 26.06 -14.37
CA THR A 255 -42.81 25.53 -14.34
C THR A 255 -43.53 26.08 -13.13
#